data_469c0cf4f9e7c24916b17b659ebef961
#
_entry.id   469c0cf4f9e7c24916b17b659ebef961
#
_cell.length_a   1.000
_cell.length_b   1.000
_cell.length_c   1.000
_cell.angle_alpha   90.00
_cell.angle_beta   90.00
_cell.angle_gamma   90.00
#
_symmetry.space_group_name_H-M   'P 1'
#
loop_
_entity.id
_entity.type
_entity.pdbx_description
1 polymer ?
#
loop_
_entity_poly.entity_id
_entity_poly.type
_entity_poly.pdbx_seq_one_letter_code
_entity_poly.pdbx_strand_id
1 'polypeptide(L)'
;MNKIIKKIQYSEKVFRFDVEAPLIAKSRKAGNFVIIRVDNNSERMPLTIADADIEKGTITLVVQKVGLSSTKLCALNEGDEIHDVVGPLGNPTHIENFGTVICAGGGVGVAPMLPIIKALKAAGNRVLSVIAGRSKDLVIMEDEVRASSDELIIMTDDGSYGEKGVVTVGIEKFINQE
;
A
#
# COMPACT_ATOMS: atom_id res chain seq x y z
N MET A 1 15.75 17.06 -1.08
CA MET A 1 16.05 15.88 -1.92
C MET A 1 15.30 14.70 -1.31
N ASN A 2 14.80 13.78 -2.12
CA ASN A 2 13.92 12.71 -1.62
C ASN A 2 14.72 11.40 -1.61
N LYS A 3 15.43 11.17 -0.49
CA LYS A 3 16.33 10.02 -0.33
C LYS A 3 15.54 8.75 -0.04
N ILE A 4 15.94 7.63 -0.65
CA ILE A 4 15.42 6.30 -0.31
C ILE A 4 16.10 5.86 1.00
N ILE A 5 15.31 5.74 2.05
CA ILE A 5 15.79 5.36 3.39
C ILE A 5 15.78 3.84 3.54
N LYS A 6 14.79 3.18 2.92
CA LYS A 6 14.64 1.72 2.99
C LYS A 6 14.07 1.19 1.69
N LYS A 7 14.56 0.02 1.26
CA LYS A 7 14.05 -0.73 0.12
C LYS A 7 13.78 -2.18 0.54
N ILE A 8 12.58 -2.66 0.27
CA ILE A 8 12.21 -4.06 0.50
C ILE A 8 11.72 -4.64 -0.82
N GLN A 9 12.20 -5.80 -1.19
CA GLN A 9 11.68 -6.55 -2.31
C GLN A 9 10.69 -7.58 -1.80
N TYR A 10 9.41 -7.42 -2.15
CA TYR A 10 8.36 -8.39 -1.82
C TYR A 10 8.36 -9.58 -2.78
N SER A 11 8.59 -9.32 -4.08
CA SER A 11 8.69 -10.34 -5.11
C SER A 11 9.61 -9.86 -6.24
N GLU A 12 9.81 -10.67 -7.27
CA GLU A 12 10.63 -10.28 -8.44
C GLU A 12 10.20 -8.93 -9.05
N LYS A 13 8.91 -8.60 -8.95
CA LYS A 13 8.35 -7.41 -9.60
C LYS A 13 7.76 -6.37 -8.63
N VAL A 14 7.70 -6.63 -7.33
CA VAL A 14 7.05 -5.72 -6.37
C VAL A 14 8.04 -5.29 -5.31
N PHE A 15 8.18 -3.98 -5.16
CA PHE A 15 9.13 -3.34 -4.25
C PHE A 15 8.42 -2.31 -3.37
N ARG A 16 8.87 -2.23 -2.11
CA ARG A 16 8.55 -1.15 -1.19
C ARG A 16 9.73 -0.21 -1.07
N PHE A 17 9.44 1.08 -1.03
CA PHE A 17 10.39 2.14 -0.75
C PHE A 17 9.87 3.01 0.39
N ASP A 18 10.69 3.24 1.41
CA ASP A 18 10.46 4.30 2.38
C ASP A 18 11.33 5.49 1.97
N VAL A 19 10.67 6.60 1.62
CA VAL A 19 11.29 7.78 1.00
C VAL A 19 11.18 8.96 1.94
N GLU A 20 12.29 9.69 2.12
CA GLU A 20 12.34 10.92 2.91
C GLU A 20 11.49 12.02 2.24
N ALA A 21 10.41 12.40 2.90
CA ALA A 21 9.48 13.42 2.44
C ALA A 21 8.70 14.01 3.64
N PRO A 22 9.35 14.74 4.58
CA PRO A 22 8.77 15.08 5.88
C PRO A 22 7.51 15.95 5.79
N LEU A 23 7.44 16.87 4.84
CA LEU A 23 6.25 17.71 4.65
C LEU A 23 5.05 16.88 4.15
N ILE A 24 5.31 15.92 3.26
CA ILE A 24 4.28 15.03 2.75
C ILE A 24 3.84 14.06 3.86
N ALA A 25 4.78 13.47 4.59
CA ALA A 25 4.49 12.56 5.70
C ALA A 25 3.57 13.21 6.74
N LYS A 26 3.81 14.48 7.08
CA LYS A 26 3.02 15.25 8.06
C LYS A 26 1.62 15.62 7.55
N SER A 27 1.47 15.90 6.25
CA SER A 27 0.23 16.48 5.69
C SER A 27 -0.66 15.48 4.95
N ARG A 28 -0.15 14.27 4.63
CA ARG A 28 -0.90 13.26 3.90
C ARG A 28 -2.12 12.77 4.68
N LYS A 29 -3.16 12.36 3.96
CA LYS A 29 -4.36 11.67 4.47
C LYS A 29 -4.54 10.37 3.70
N ALA A 30 -5.37 9.46 4.25
CA ALA A 30 -5.73 8.20 3.57
C ALA A 30 -6.31 8.48 2.17
N GLY A 31 -5.85 7.76 1.16
CA GLY A 31 -6.24 7.94 -0.24
C GLY A 31 -5.40 8.94 -1.03
N ASN A 32 -4.51 9.71 -0.38
CA ASN A 32 -3.59 10.58 -1.10
C ASN A 32 -2.50 9.79 -1.85
N PHE A 33 -1.98 10.41 -2.90
CA PHE A 33 -0.88 9.90 -3.71
C PHE A 33 0.20 10.97 -3.91
N VAL A 34 1.32 10.57 -4.46
CA VAL A 34 2.38 11.45 -4.93
C VAL A 34 2.63 11.24 -6.42
N ILE A 35 3.14 12.25 -7.10
CA ILE A 35 3.75 12.09 -8.41
C ILE A 35 5.26 12.08 -8.22
N ILE A 36 5.92 11.05 -8.72
CA ILE A 36 7.36 10.92 -8.71
C ILE A 36 7.95 11.01 -10.11
N ARG A 37 9.19 11.49 -10.17
CA ARG A 37 10.05 11.47 -11.35
C ARG A 37 11.44 11.03 -10.91
N VAL A 38 11.91 9.91 -11.46
CA VAL A 38 13.14 9.25 -11.01
C VAL A 38 14.38 10.07 -11.37
N ASP A 39 14.41 10.58 -12.61
CA ASP A 39 15.46 11.42 -13.17
C ASP A 39 14.87 12.47 -14.13
N ASN A 40 15.71 13.38 -14.65
CA ASN A 40 15.30 14.44 -15.57
C ASN A 40 14.63 13.93 -16.86
N ASN A 41 14.91 12.70 -17.28
CA ASN A 41 14.42 12.08 -18.51
C ASN A 41 13.29 11.08 -18.27
N SER A 42 12.88 10.90 -17.01
CA SER A 42 11.81 9.97 -16.64
C SER A 42 10.44 10.64 -16.72
N GLU A 43 9.43 9.85 -17.08
CA GLU A 43 8.04 10.28 -17.02
C GLU A 43 7.58 10.45 -15.56
N ARG A 44 6.58 11.31 -15.36
CA ARG A 44 5.90 11.45 -14.09
C ARG A 44 4.99 10.26 -13.84
N MET A 45 5.15 9.62 -12.67
CA MET A 45 4.42 8.42 -12.30
C MET A 45 3.65 8.66 -10.99
N PRO A 46 2.30 8.52 -10.99
CA PRO A 46 1.52 8.61 -9.77
C PRO A 46 1.68 7.32 -8.94
N LEU A 47 1.92 7.47 -7.65
CA LEU A 47 2.01 6.37 -6.68
C LEU A 47 1.23 6.72 -5.42
N THR A 48 0.38 5.82 -4.97
CA THR A 48 -0.35 5.99 -3.71
C THR A 48 0.61 5.94 -2.53
N ILE A 49 0.39 6.81 -1.55
CA ILE A 49 1.11 6.77 -0.28
C ILE A 49 0.51 5.63 0.55
N ALA A 50 1.23 4.51 0.62
CA ALA A 50 0.77 3.31 1.33
C ALA A 50 0.86 3.47 2.85
N ASP A 51 1.83 4.22 3.35
CA ASP A 51 2.01 4.54 4.76
C ASP A 51 2.87 5.78 4.95
N ALA A 52 3.01 6.27 6.18
CA ALA A 52 3.97 7.32 6.52
C ALA A 52 4.37 7.23 7.99
N ASP A 53 5.63 7.53 8.25
CA ASP A 53 6.19 7.71 9.58
C ASP A 53 6.53 9.20 9.76
N ILE A 54 5.72 9.89 10.58
CA ILE A 54 5.84 11.34 10.78
C ILE A 54 7.13 11.68 11.55
N GLU A 55 7.54 10.81 12.49
CA GLU A 55 8.73 11.03 13.30
C GLU A 55 10.01 10.89 12.47
N LYS A 56 10.06 9.89 11.60
CA LYS A 56 11.17 9.71 10.64
C LYS A 56 11.05 10.63 9.41
N GLY A 57 9.90 11.28 9.20
CA GLY A 57 9.66 12.10 8.04
C GLY A 57 9.64 11.31 6.72
N THR A 58 9.18 10.07 6.74
CA THR A 58 9.16 9.19 5.56
C THR A 58 7.77 8.84 5.10
N ILE A 59 7.62 8.62 3.80
CA ILE A 59 6.44 8.02 3.18
C ILE A 59 6.79 6.65 2.60
N THR A 60 5.84 5.73 2.64
CA THR A 60 5.98 4.40 2.03
C THR A 60 5.29 4.35 0.68
N LEU A 61 6.02 3.93 -0.34
CA LEU A 61 5.53 3.69 -1.70
C LEU A 61 5.71 2.21 -2.04
N VAL A 62 4.69 1.59 -2.64
CA VAL A 62 4.78 0.23 -3.18
C VAL A 62 4.66 0.29 -4.69
N VAL A 63 5.61 -0.31 -5.38
CA VAL A 63 5.78 -0.16 -6.82
C VAL A 63 5.85 -1.53 -7.48
N GLN A 64 5.03 -1.72 -8.51
CA GLN A 64 5.15 -2.88 -9.39
C GLN A 64 5.96 -2.51 -10.63
N LYS A 65 6.99 -3.28 -10.91
CA LYS A 65 7.84 -3.14 -12.08
C LYS A 65 7.10 -3.61 -13.34
N VAL A 66 6.50 -2.66 -14.07
CA VAL A 66 5.67 -2.95 -15.26
C VAL A 66 6.04 -2.15 -16.50
N GLY A 67 6.77 -1.04 -16.36
CA GLY A 67 7.16 -0.15 -17.45
C GLY A 67 8.53 0.50 -17.21
N LEU A 68 8.95 1.38 -18.11
CA LEU A 68 10.28 1.98 -18.07
C LEU A 68 10.53 2.76 -16.76
N SER A 69 9.62 3.65 -16.39
CA SER A 69 9.77 4.50 -15.19
C SER A 69 9.75 3.68 -13.90
N SER A 70 8.85 2.68 -13.78
CA SER A 70 8.82 1.78 -12.62
C SER A 70 10.05 0.87 -12.57
N THR A 71 10.61 0.46 -13.72
CA THR A 71 11.86 -0.30 -13.79
C THR A 71 13.03 0.54 -13.31
N LYS A 72 13.14 1.80 -13.73
CA LYS A 72 14.19 2.73 -13.25
C LYS A 72 14.08 2.94 -11.74
N LEU A 73 12.87 3.17 -11.21
CA LEU A 73 12.68 3.33 -9.77
C LEU A 73 13.10 2.07 -9.01
N CYS A 74 12.69 0.89 -9.48
CA CYS A 74 13.04 -0.38 -8.85
C CYS A 74 14.55 -0.71 -8.92
N ALA A 75 15.31 -0.06 -9.81
CA ALA A 75 16.76 -0.20 -9.89
C ALA A 75 17.52 0.66 -8.85
N LEU A 76 16.88 1.69 -8.29
CA LEU A 76 17.49 2.51 -7.22
C LEU A 76 17.65 1.69 -5.93
N ASN A 77 18.65 2.07 -5.13
CA ASN A 77 19.00 1.44 -3.86
C ASN A 77 18.76 2.38 -2.67
N GLU A 78 18.90 1.85 -1.48
CA GLU A 78 18.95 2.66 -0.26
C GLU A 78 20.09 3.66 -0.35
N GLY A 79 19.83 4.92 -0.02
CA GLY A 79 20.75 6.03 -0.15
C GLY A 79 20.66 6.79 -1.47
N ASP A 80 20.09 6.21 -2.52
CA ASP A 80 19.85 6.92 -3.78
C ASP A 80 18.73 7.97 -3.62
N GLU A 81 18.68 8.93 -4.53
CA GLU A 81 17.71 10.02 -4.51
C GLU A 81 16.72 9.93 -5.67
N ILE A 82 15.46 10.19 -5.37
CA ILE A 82 14.41 10.40 -6.38
C ILE A 82 14.40 11.90 -6.71
N HIS A 83 14.46 12.23 -7.99
CA HIS A 83 14.56 13.60 -8.48
C HIS A 83 13.41 14.50 -8.01
N ASP A 84 12.15 14.08 -8.26
CA ASP A 84 10.94 14.77 -7.78
C ASP A 84 10.01 13.83 -7.02
N VAL A 85 9.49 14.30 -5.90
CA VAL A 85 8.35 13.72 -5.18
C VAL A 85 7.40 14.86 -4.85
N VAL A 86 6.28 14.92 -5.56
CA VAL A 86 5.30 16.02 -5.44
C VAL A 86 4.03 15.48 -4.81
N GLY A 87 3.62 16.10 -3.72
CA GLY A 87 2.41 15.70 -2.98
C GLY A 87 2.28 16.38 -1.61
N PRO A 88 1.30 15.95 -0.80
CA PRO A 88 0.28 14.96 -1.14
C PRO A 88 -0.72 15.50 -2.16
N LEU A 89 -1.20 14.64 -3.06
CA LEU A 89 -2.15 14.95 -4.11
C LEU A 89 -3.42 14.11 -3.96
N GLY A 90 -4.48 14.51 -4.66
CA GLY A 90 -5.76 13.82 -4.68
C GLY A 90 -6.66 14.20 -3.49
N ASN A 91 -7.92 13.82 -3.60
CA ASN A 91 -8.89 13.98 -2.52
C ASN A 91 -8.73 12.82 -1.52
N PRO A 92 -8.71 13.10 -0.21
CA PRO A 92 -8.67 12.04 0.79
C PRO A 92 -9.96 11.22 0.75
N THR A 93 -9.85 9.94 1.10
CA THR A 93 -11.01 9.08 1.30
C THR A 93 -11.86 9.64 2.44
N HIS A 94 -13.18 9.65 2.25
CA HIS A 94 -14.11 10.00 3.33
C HIS A 94 -14.07 8.91 4.41
N ILE A 95 -13.76 9.33 5.63
CA ILE A 95 -13.61 8.44 6.78
C ILE A 95 -14.56 8.91 7.89
N GLU A 96 -15.45 8.01 8.31
CA GLU A 96 -16.30 8.19 9.46
C GLU A 96 -16.56 6.83 10.14
N ASN A 97 -17.29 6.80 11.24
CA ASN A 97 -17.72 5.55 11.84
C ASN A 97 -18.95 5.00 11.10
N PHE A 98 -18.72 4.04 10.23
CA PHE A 98 -19.75 3.30 9.48
C PHE A 98 -20.25 2.05 10.22
N GLY A 99 -19.62 1.67 11.35
CA GLY A 99 -19.88 0.42 12.06
C GLY A 99 -18.93 -0.70 11.60
N THR A 100 -19.44 -1.70 10.89
CA THR A 100 -18.61 -2.76 10.30
C THR A 100 -18.27 -2.43 8.85
N VAL A 101 -17.00 -2.53 8.48
CA VAL A 101 -16.51 -2.28 7.12
C VAL A 101 -15.67 -3.44 6.62
N ILE A 102 -15.83 -3.80 5.35
CA ILE A 102 -15.00 -4.80 4.68
C ILE A 102 -14.04 -4.06 3.74
N CYS A 103 -12.73 -4.26 3.95
CA CYS A 103 -11.66 -3.74 3.09
C CYS A 103 -11.02 -4.90 2.33
N ALA A 104 -10.99 -4.82 1.00
CA ALA A 104 -10.49 -5.92 0.19
C ALA A 104 -9.48 -5.43 -0.87
N GLY A 105 -8.34 -6.12 -0.99
CA GLY A 105 -7.30 -5.80 -1.95
C GLY A 105 -6.50 -7.01 -2.40
N GLY A 106 -6.10 -7.01 -3.68
CA GLY A 106 -5.27 -8.06 -4.25
C GLY A 106 -3.95 -7.55 -4.82
N GLY A 107 -2.87 -8.31 -4.64
CA GLY A 107 -1.54 -7.94 -5.10
C GLY A 107 -1.12 -6.55 -4.61
N VAL A 108 -0.63 -5.71 -5.51
CA VAL A 108 -0.22 -4.33 -5.15
C VAL A 108 -1.38 -3.44 -4.67
N GLY A 109 -2.64 -3.82 -4.91
CA GLY A 109 -3.83 -3.12 -4.42
C GLY A 109 -3.97 -3.12 -2.90
N VAL A 110 -3.24 -3.96 -2.18
CA VAL A 110 -3.16 -3.93 -0.71
C VAL A 110 -2.50 -2.63 -0.22
N ALA A 111 -1.53 -2.10 -0.96
CA ALA A 111 -0.80 -0.89 -0.58
C ALA A 111 -1.70 0.35 -0.47
N PRO A 112 -2.55 0.71 -1.46
CA PRO A 112 -3.50 1.82 -1.32
C PRO A 112 -4.60 1.57 -0.27
N MET A 113 -4.92 0.31 0.02
CA MET A 113 -5.92 -0.06 1.01
C MET A 113 -5.44 0.17 2.45
N LEU A 114 -4.17 -0.08 2.75
CA LEU A 114 -3.64 0.00 4.11
C LEU A 114 -3.90 1.34 4.82
N PRO A 115 -3.63 2.53 4.23
CA PRO A 115 -3.90 3.80 4.90
C PRO A 115 -5.40 4.03 5.16
N ILE A 116 -6.28 3.46 4.33
CA ILE A 116 -7.73 3.52 4.50
C ILE A 116 -8.15 2.64 5.68
N ILE A 117 -7.65 1.41 5.77
CA ILE A 117 -7.84 0.49 6.90
C ILE A 117 -7.45 1.18 8.21
N LYS A 118 -6.25 1.75 8.28
CA LYS A 118 -5.76 2.45 9.47
C LYS A 118 -6.67 3.61 9.87
N ALA A 119 -7.12 4.41 8.91
CA ALA A 119 -7.99 5.54 9.16
C ALA A 119 -9.39 5.10 9.61
N LEU A 120 -9.99 4.08 8.99
CA LEU A 120 -11.27 3.51 9.38
C LEU A 120 -11.20 2.92 10.79
N LYS A 121 -10.14 2.18 11.11
CA LYS A 121 -9.91 1.65 12.46
C LYS A 121 -9.81 2.74 13.50
N ALA A 122 -9.06 3.81 13.20
CA ALA A 122 -8.92 4.97 14.09
C ALA A 122 -10.25 5.72 14.29
N ALA A 123 -11.17 5.68 13.31
CA ALA A 123 -12.51 6.25 13.40
C ALA A 123 -13.51 5.37 14.19
N GLY A 124 -13.06 4.23 14.74
CA GLY A 124 -13.88 3.35 15.58
C GLY A 124 -14.68 2.30 14.82
N ASN A 125 -14.37 2.04 13.56
CA ASN A 125 -15.00 0.96 12.82
C ASN A 125 -14.46 -0.42 13.24
N ARG A 126 -15.32 -1.45 13.15
CA ARG A 126 -14.88 -2.83 13.06
C ARG A 126 -14.42 -3.09 11.63
N VAL A 127 -13.12 -3.38 11.48
CA VAL A 127 -12.50 -3.53 10.17
C VAL A 127 -12.22 -5.00 9.87
N LEU A 128 -12.89 -5.53 8.86
CA LEU A 128 -12.70 -6.87 8.31
C LEU A 128 -11.90 -6.74 7.02
N SER A 129 -10.73 -7.38 6.94
CA SER A 129 -9.86 -7.24 5.79
C SER A 129 -9.71 -8.54 5.01
N VAL A 130 -9.69 -8.42 3.68
CA VAL A 130 -9.35 -9.52 2.76
C VAL A 130 -8.15 -9.10 1.94
N ILE A 131 -7.05 -9.83 2.03
CA ILE A 131 -5.92 -9.65 1.13
C ILE A 131 -5.77 -10.89 0.24
N ALA A 132 -5.41 -10.69 -1.02
CA ALA A 132 -5.28 -11.77 -1.97
C ALA A 132 -4.02 -11.66 -2.83
N GLY A 133 -3.51 -12.80 -3.26
CA GLY A 133 -2.42 -12.94 -4.20
C GLY A 133 -2.62 -14.14 -5.10
N ARG A 134 -1.91 -14.23 -6.23
CA ARG A 134 -1.93 -15.46 -7.04
C ARG A 134 -1.30 -16.64 -6.30
N SER A 135 -0.27 -16.36 -5.50
CA SER A 135 0.51 -17.32 -4.72
C SER A 135 1.02 -16.62 -3.45
N LYS A 136 1.55 -17.41 -2.52
CA LYS A 136 2.08 -16.94 -1.23
C LYS A 136 3.07 -15.77 -1.35
N ASP A 137 4.00 -15.85 -2.30
CA ASP A 137 5.05 -14.84 -2.54
C ASP A 137 4.51 -13.51 -3.09
N LEU A 138 3.24 -13.46 -3.51
CA LEU A 138 2.55 -12.26 -3.98
C LEU A 138 1.58 -11.67 -2.96
N VAL A 139 1.48 -12.28 -1.77
CA VAL A 139 0.78 -11.68 -0.62
C VAL A 139 1.74 -10.69 0.05
N ILE A 140 1.37 -9.42 0.05
CA ILE A 140 2.22 -8.34 0.58
C ILE A 140 1.56 -7.62 1.75
N MET A 141 2.36 -7.02 2.63
CA MET A 141 1.90 -6.17 3.74
C MET A 141 0.92 -6.87 4.71
N GLU A 142 1.03 -8.19 4.86
CA GLU A 142 0.15 -8.96 5.75
C GLU A 142 0.21 -8.46 7.18
N ASP A 143 1.41 -8.26 7.72
CA ASP A 143 1.59 -7.87 9.12
C ASP A 143 0.98 -6.50 9.41
N GLU A 144 1.15 -5.54 8.50
CA GLU A 144 0.59 -4.19 8.62
C GLU A 144 -0.94 -4.20 8.55
N VAL A 145 -1.51 -5.00 7.64
CA VAL A 145 -2.97 -5.15 7.52
C VAL A 145 -3.53 -5.87 8.74
N ARG A 146 -2.90 -6.95 9.18
CA ARG A 146 -3.29 -7.71 10.38
C ARG A 146 -3.30 -6.84 11.63
N ALA A 147 -2.26 -6.02 11.83
CA ALA A 147 -2.16 -5.11 12.97
C ALA A 147 -3.22 -4.00 12.95
N SER A 148 -3.84 -3.73 11.81
CA SER A 148 -4.80 -2.64 11.61
C SER A 148 -6.24 -3.11 11.41
N SER A 149 -6.50 -4.43 11.43
CA SER A 149 -7.81 -5.04 11.21
C SER A 149 -8.27 -5.81 12.45
N ASP A 150 -9.58 -5.96 12.62
CA ASP A 150 -10.15 -6.86 13.64
C ASP A 150 -10.07 -8.32 13.21
N GLU A 151 -10.29 -8.55 11.90
CA GLU A 151 -10.17 -9.87 11.29
C GLU A 151 -9.50 -9.75 9.93
N LEU A 152 -8.74 -10.78 9.54
CA LEU A 152 -8.03 -10.84 8.27
C LEU A 152 -8.20 -12.21 7.64
N ILE A 153 -8.75 -12.25 6.42
CA ILE A 153 -8.75 -13.42 5.56
C ILE A 153 -7.67 -13.23 4.48
N ILE A 154 -6.87 -14.27 4.27
CA ILE A 154 -5.85 -14.33 3.23
C ILE A 154 -6.28 -15.34 2.18
N MET A 155 -6.28 -14.92 0.91
CA MET A 155 -6.67 -15.75 -0.22
C MET A 155 -5.50 -15.91 -1.18
N THR A 156 -5.32 -17.11 -1.74
CA THR A 156 -4.41 -17.32 -2.88
C THR A 156 -5.09 -18.13 -3.96
N ASP A 157 -4.90 -17.73 -5.23
CA ASP A 157 -5.55 -18.40 -6.36
C ASP A 157 -5.14 -19.88 -6.45
N ASP A 158 -3.86 -20.17 -6.16
CA ASP A 158 -3.29 -21.51 -6.21
C ASP A 158 -3.48 -22.33 -4.92
N GLY A 159 -3.89 -21.68 -3.81
CA GLY A 159 -4.03 -22.30 -2.49
C GLY A 159 -2.71 -22.53 -1.76
N SER A 160 -1.63 -21.88 -2.18
CA SER A 160 -0.30 -22.04 -1.56
C SER A 160 -0.18 -21.37 -0.18
N TYR A 161 -1.11 -20.47 0.15
CA TYR A 161 -1.16 -19.80 1.45
C TYR A 161 -2.57 -19.27 1.78
N GLY A 162 -2.95 -19.32 3.06
CA GLY A 162 -4.29 -18.96 3.48
C GLY A 162 -5.34 -19.89 2.88
N GLU A 163 -6.40 -19.33 2.34
CA GLU A 163 -7.46 -20.08 1.70
C GLU A 163 -7.35 -19.99 0.18
N LYS A 164 -7.78 -21.07 -0.51
CA LYS A 164 -7.79 -21.09 -1.97
C LYS A 164 -8.98 -20.30 -2.51
N GLY A 165 -8.70 -19.36 -3.40
CA GLY A 165 -9.72 -18.58 -4.09
C GLY A 165 -9.29 -17.12 -4.32
N VAL A 166 -10.19 -16.37 -4.95
CA VAL A 166 -10.00 -14.94 -5.25
C VAL A 166 -10.56 -14.07 -4.14
N VAL A 167 -10.24 -12.78 -4.16
CA VAL A 167 -10.63 -11.81 -3.12
C VAL A 167 -12.13 -11.77 -2.84
N THR A 168 -12.99 -11.95 -3.86
CA THR A 168 -14.45 -11.95 -3.72
C THR A 168 -14.97 -13.09 -2.85
N VAL A 169 -14.33 -14.26 -2.89
CA VAL A 169 -14.69 -15.39 -2.01
C VAL A 169 -14.44 -15.04 -0.54
N GLY A 170 -13.35 -14.31 -0.24
CA GLY A 170 -13.08 -13.83 1.11
C GLY A 170 -14.12 -12.80 1.59
N ILE A 171 -14.58 -11.91 0.69
CA ILE A 171 -15.64 -10.94 0.99
C ILE A 171 -16.96 -11.67 1.32
N GLU A 172 -17.37 -12.63 0.48
CA GLU A 172 -18.58 -13.43 0.67
C GLU A 172 -18.58 -14.15 2.03
N LYS A 173 -17.44 -14.62 2.49
CA LYS A 173 -17.33 -15.26 3.82
C LYS A 173 -17.68 -14.29 4.94
N PHE A 174 -17.21 -13.07 4.91
CA PHE A 174 -17.57 -12.08 5.91
C PHE A 174 -19.04 -11.69 5.85
N ILE A 175 -19.60 -11.52 4.65
CA ILE A 175 -21.04 -11.22 4.47
C ILE A 175 -21.92 -12.34 5.02
N ASN A 176 -21.53 -13.60 4.85
CA ASN A 176 -22.34 -14.75 5.29
C ASN A 176 -22.13 -15.12 6.76
N GLN A 177 -21.20 -14.47 7.47
CA GLN A 177 -20.98 -14.65 8.92
C GLN A 177 -21.80 -13.69 9.78
N GLU A 178 -22.37 -12.65 9.19
CA GLU A 178 -23.29 -11.70 9.84
C GLU A 178 -24.75 -12.10 9.61
#